data_23c778e3902712d88b0ac7b8d24cf47e
#
_entry.id   23c778e3902712d88b0ac7b8d24cf47e
#
_cell.length_a   1.000
_cell.length_b   1.000
_cell.length_c   1.000
_cell.angle_alpha   90.00
_cell.angle_beta   90.00
_cell.angle_gamma   90.00
#
_symmetry.space_group_name_H-M   'P 1'
#
loop_
_entity.id
_entity.type
_entity.pdbx_description
1 polymer ?
#
loop_
_entity_poly.entity_id
_entity_poly.type
_entity_poly.pdbx_seq_one_letter_code
_entity_poly.pdbx_strand_id
1 'polypeptide(L)'
;PKFIDIDPKTLCMNPELIEKLITKKTKAIIPVHFGGFPSDMKKIVSLSKKYDIKIVEDAAHAAGSSFCKKKIGSHGFAVCFSFHPVKNLGMPTGGLIAINDSNAKKFKARIEAKRWCGITNRNDDRYEIKEVGDNYYMNEISAAVGLKQLQKLNKMNSIRKNFAKIYEKELDIEIKMPFTKDCAYHLYWICVKNRKLFRQKMSEKGIQTGTHYQPIHTFSLYKNNVKLPITEKIGKEIVTLPMHPNLTEGDLDKIINLTNRFSG
;
A
#
# COMPACT_ATOMS: atom_id res chain seq x y z
N PRO A 1 5.76 -1.58 18.27
CA PRO A 1 4.53 -2.01 17.61
C PRO A 1 4.12 -3.42 18.01
N LYS A 2 2.83 -3.75 17.87
CA LYS A 2 2.32 -5.11 17.88
C LYS A 2 1.93 -5.48 16.46
N PHE A 3 2.40 -6.63 15.99
CA PHE A 3 2.08 -7.13 14.67
C PHE A 3 0.88 -8.07 14.71
N ILE A 4 0.11 -8.06 13.64
CA ILE A 4 -1.11 -8.83 13.45
C ILE A 4 -0.96 -9.68 12.19
N ASP A 5 -1.49 -10.90 12.19
CA ASP A 5 -1.49 -11.73 11.01
C ASP A 5 -2.45 -11.18 9.94
N ILE A 6 -2.17 -11.51 8.71
CA ILE A 6 -2.93 -11.05 7.56
C ILE A 6 -4.14 -11.94 7.26
N ASP A 7 -5.10 -11.41 6.54
CA ASP A 7 -6.11 -12.19 5.85
C ASP A 7 -5.48 -12.88 4.62
N PRO A 8 -5.59 -14.21 4.48
CA PRO A 8 -4.91 -14.94 3.41
C PRO A 8 -5.45 -14.65 2.00
N LYS A 9 -6.65 -14.06 1.90
CA LYS A 9 -7.28 -13.75 0.62
C LYS A 9 -6.89 -12.38 0.09
N THR A 10 -6.66 -11.42 0.98
CA THR A 10 -6.41 -10.03 0.60
C THR A 10 -4.99 -9.56 0.90
N LEU A 11 -4.30 -10.29 1.77
CA LEU A 11 -3.01 -9.97 2.38
C LEU A 11 -3.00 -8.64 3.16
N CYS A 12 -4.18 -8.06 3.39
CA CYS A 12 -4.36 -6.95 4.30
C CYS A 12 -4.42 -7.45 5.76
N MET A 13 -4.31 -6.54 6.72
CA MET A 13 -4.49 -6.83 8.14
C MET A 13 -5.80 -7.59 8.39
N ASN A 14 -5.77 -8.71 9.11
CA ASN A 14 -6.98 -9.44 9.49
C ASN A 14 -7.72 -8.71 10.63
N PRO A 15 -8.88 -8.10 10.37
CA PRO A 15 -9.57 -7.30 11.37
C PRO A 15 -10.14 -8.11 12.55
N GLU A 16 -10.35 -9.43 12.37
CA GLU A 16 -10.85 -10.32 13.44
C GLU A 16 -9.82 -10.51 14.57
N LEU A 17 -8.54 -10.23 14.29
CA LEU A 17 -7.47 -10.40 15.25
C LEU A 17 -7.13 -9.11 16.01
N ILE A 18 -7.64 -7.95 15.57
CA ILE A 18 -7.26 -6.64 16.12
C ILE A 18 -7.65 -6.54 17.59
N GLU A 19 -8.89 -6.88 17.91
CA GLU A 19 -9.46 -6.67 19.25
C GLU A 19 -8.66 -7.36 20.35
N LYS A 20 -8.17 -8.57 20.08
CA LYS A 20 -7.35 -9.37 21.03
C LYS A 20 -6.02 -8.72 21.38
N LEU A 21 -5.52 -7.80 20.56
CA LEU A 21 -4.23 -7.13 20.75
C LEU A 21 -4.36 -5.72 21.31
N ILE A 22 -5.58 -5.19 21.42
CA ILE A 22 -5.83 -3.87 21.99
C ILE A 22 -5.55 -3.90 23.50
N THR A 23 -4.85 -2.88 23.95
CA THR A 23 -4.58 -2.65 25.39
C THR A 23 -4.73 -1.16 25.70
N LYS A 24 -4.71 -0.79 26.98
CA LYS A 24 -4.70 0.62 27.42
C LYS A 24 -3.52 1.44 26.83
N LYS A 25 -2.46 0.76 26.36
CA LYS A 25 -1.30 1.40 25.70
C LYS A 25 -1.47 1.56 24.20
N THR A 26 -2.48 0.97 23.58
CA THR A 26 -2.73 1.06 22.13
C THR A 26 -3.20 2.47 21.79
N LYS A 27 -2.49 3.15 20.88
CA LYS A 27 -2.80 4.53 20.47
C LYS A 27 -3.28 4.63 19.02
N ALA A 28 -2.85 3.69 18.17
CA ALA A 28 -3.25 3.68 16.76
C ALA A 28 -3.34 2.26 16.21
N ILE A 29 -4.18 2.09 15.19
CA ILE A 29 -4.22 0.94 14.29
C ILE A 29 -3.67 1.42 12.94
N ILE A 30 -2.73 0.66 12.35
CA ILE A 30 -2.08 1.03 11.08
C ILE A 30 -2.40 -0.06 10.05
N PRO A 31 -3.54 0.01 9.35
CA PRO A 31 -3.84 -0.89 8.24
C PRO A 31 -3.05 -0.49 7.00
N VAL A 32 -2.55 -1.49 6.27
CA VAL A 32 -1.91 -1.32 4.97
C VAL A 32 -2.87 -1.78 3.89
N HIS A 33 -3.14 -0.94 2.90
CA HIS A 33 -3.92 -1.30 1.70
C HIS A 33 -3.00 -2.00 0.69
N PHE A 34 -2.70 -3.27 0.99
CA PHE A 34 -1.65 -4.02 0.32
C PHE A 34 -1.95 -4.23 -1.18
N GLY A 35 -0.96 -3.97 -2.04
CA GLY A 35 -1.12 -4.06 -3.49
C GLY A 35 -2.15 -3.10 -4.10
N GLY A 36 -2.74 -2.22 -3.29
CA GLY A 36 -3.87 -1.35 -3.65
C GLY A 36 -5.23 -1.94 -3.28
N PHE A 37 -5.26 -3.17 -2.72
CA PHE A 37 -6.48 -3.78 -2.20
C PHE A 37 -6.91 -3.07 -0.91
N PRO A 38 -8.16 -2.59 -0.80
CA PRO A 38 -8.59 -1.90 0.41
C PRO A 38 -8.74 -2.86 1.59
N SER A 39 -8.16 -2.50 2.74
CA SER A 39 -8.43 -3.17 4.01
C SER A 39 -9.91 -3.07 4.38
N ASP A 40 -10.43 -3.98 5.21
CA ASP A 40 -11.81 -3.89 5.71
C ASP A 40 -11.97 -2.71 6.67
N MET A 41 -12.11 -1.52 6.11
CA MET A 41 -12.23 -0.28 6.86
C MET A 41 -13.52 -0.24 7.69
N LYS A 42 -14.58 -0.99 7.33
CA LYS A 42 -15.82 -1.02 8.11
C LYS A 42 -15.57 -1.58 9.51
N LYS A 43 -14.91 -2.74 9.60
CA LYS A 43 -14.57 -3.38 10.87
C LYS A 43 -13.51 -2.57 11.63
N ILE A 44 -12.47 -2.11 10.97
CA ILE A 44 -11.39 -1.33 11.59
C ILE A 44 -11.94 -0.02 12.19
N VAL A 45 -12.80 0.71 11.47
CA VAL A 45 -13.44 1.93 11.97
C VAL A 45 -14.38 1.64 13.15
N SER A 46 -15.11 0.53 13.12
CA SER A 46 -15.94 0.12 14.24
C SER A 46 -15.12 -0.10 15.51
N LEU A 47 -13.99 -0.82 15.41
CA LEU A 47 -13.08 -1.05 16.54
C LEU A 47 -12.42 0.25 17.02
N SER A 48 -11.99 1.10 16.10
CA SER A 48 -11.44 2.43 16.42
C SER A 48 -12.40 3.24 17.28
N LYS A 49 -13.67 3.29 16.92
CA LYS A 49 -14.70 3.99 17.68
C LYS A 49 -14.96 3.33 19.05
N LYS A 50 -15.04 2.00 19.10
CA LYS A 50 -15.28 1.24 20.33
C LYS A 50 -14.21 1.48 21.40
N TYR A 51 -12.96 1.62 20.97
CA TYR A 51 -11.81 1.73 21.88
C TYR A 51 -11.16 3.12 21.92
N ASP A 52 -11.74 4.09 21.24
CA ASP A 52 -11.18 5.45 21.05
C ASP A 52 -9.71 5.45 20.60
N ILE A 53 -9.43 4.64 19.57
CA ILE A 53 -8.09 4.47 18.98
C ILE A 53 -8.05 5.10 17.59
N LYS A 54 -7.03 5.88 17.28
CA LYS A 54 -6.87 6.49 15.95
C LYS A 54 -6.51 5.46 14.89
N ILE A 55 -6.93 5.70 13.65
CA ILE A 55 -6.50 4.91 12.49
C ILE A 55 -5.57 5.77 11.65
N VAL A 56 -4.38 5.22 11.35
CA VAL A 56 -3.43 5.83 10.40
C VAL A 56 -3.27 4.85 9.24
N GLU A 57 -3.91 5.14 8.10
CA GLU A 57 -3.89 4.24 6.96
C GLU A 57 -2.56 4.38 6.18
N ASP A 58 -1.88 3.26 5.92
CA ASP A 58 -0.85 3.19 4.90
C ASP A 58 -1.51 2.91 3.54
N ALA A 59 -1.68 3.97 2.77
CA ALA A 59 -2.25 3.96 1.44
C ALA A 59 -1.19 4.11 0.34
N ALA A 60 0.08 3.78 0.64
CA ALA A 60 1.18 3.90 -0.31
C ALA A 60 0.98 3.13 -1.61
N HIS A 61 0.10 2.12 -1.64
CA HIS A 61 -0.29 1.35 -2.83
C HIS A 61 -1.69 1.71 -3.37
N ALA A 62 -2.44 2.58 -2.69
CA ALA A 62 -3.88 2.67 -2.89
C ALA A 62 -4.36 3.97 -3.54
N ALA A 63 -3.48 4.70 -4.25
CA ALA A 63 -3.88 5.89 -4.99
C ALA A 63 -4.96 5.56 -6.03
N GLY A 64 -6.20 6.02 -5.77
CA GLY A 64 -7.38 5.75 -6.61
C GLY A 64 -8.19 4.51 -6.23
N SER A 65 -7.81 3.76 -5.20
CA SER A 65 -8.66 2.71 -4.61
C SER A 65 -9.87 3.29 -3.87
N SER A 66 -10.88 2.45 -3.64
CA SER A 66 -12.11 2.82 -2.92
C SER A 66 -12.48 1.72 -1.92
N PHE A 67 -13.27 2.08 -0.93
CA PHE A 67 -13.94 1.15 -0.03
C PHE A 67 -15.35 1.66 0.25
N CYS A 68 -16.38 0.81 0.08
CA CYS A 68 -17.78 1.19 0.27
C CYS A 68 -18.16 2.50 -0.47
N LYS A 69 -17.78 2.61 -1.75
CA LYS A 69 -18.02 3.77 -2.64
C LYS A 69 -17.30 5.06 -2.24
N LYS A 70 -16.45 5.05 -1.22
CA LYS A 70 -15.62 6.20 -0.81
C LYS A 70 -14.16 5.95 -1.20
N LYS A 71 -13.47 6.98 -1.67
CA LYS A 71 -12.04 6.88 -1.98
C LYS A 71 -11.22 6.59 -0.72
N ILE A 72 -10.21 5.72 -0.84
CA ILE A 72 -9.16 5.64 0.17
C ILE A 72 -8.54 7.03 0.29
N GLY A 73 -8.40 7.50 1.52
CA GLY A 73 -8.08 8.90 1.86
C GLY A 73 -9.15 9.55 2.75
N SER A 74 -10.33 8.94 2.87
CA SER A 74 -11.49 9.52 3.57
C SER A 74 -12.04 8.67 4.73
N HIS A 75 -11.27 7.70 5.26
CA HIS A 75 -11.77 6.76 6.28
C HIS A 75 -11.11 6.93 7.64
N GLY A 76 -9.77 6.78 7.73
CA GLY A 76 -9.04 6.89 8.99
C GLY A 76 -8.77 8.33 9.42
N PHE A 77 -8.27 8.52 10.63
CA PHE A 77 -7.84 9.81 11.16
C PHE A 77 -6.80 10.49 10.25
N ALA A 78 -5.80 9.73 9.80
CA ALA A 78 -4.82 10.14 8.82
C ALA A 78 -4.60 9.05 7.80
N VAL A 79 -4.35 9.42 6.54
CA VAL A 79 -4.10 8.50 5.43
C VAL A 79 -2.85 8.95 4.69
N CYS A 80 -1.86 8.07 4.62
CA CYS A 80 -0.55 8.36 4.05
C CYS A 80 -0.41 7.74 2.67
N PHE A 81 -0.17 8.56 1.65
CA PHE A 81 0.10 8.15 0.28
C PHE A 81 1.57 8.32 -0.08
N SER A 82 2.09 7.41 -0.88
CA SER A 82 3.41 7.51 -1.51
C SER A 82 3.25 7.87 -2.98
N PHE A 83 4.08 8.80 -3.42
CA PHE A 83 4.22 9.17 -4.83
C PHE A 83 5.60 8.84 -5.38
N HIS A 84 6.27 7.85 -4.77
CA HIS A 84 7.51 7.29 -5.31
C HIS A 84 7.34 6.91 -6.80
N PRO A 85 8.37 7.02 -7.66
CA PRO A 85 8.26 6.80 -9.12
C PRO A 85 7.54 5.52 -9.54
N VAL A 86 7.65 4.44 -8.76
CA VAL A 86 7.01 3.14 -9.07
C VAL A 86 5.51 3.10 -8.74
N LYS A 87 4.96 4.09 -8.04
CA LYS A 87 3.57 4.08 -7.59
C LYS A 87 2.60 4.41 -8.73
N ASN A 88 1.31 4.09 -8.54
CA ASN A 88 0.26 4.37 -9.54
C ASN A 88 0.17 5.85 -9.89
N LEU A 89 0.40 6.72 -8.90
CA LEU A 89 0.66 8.12 -9.09
C LEU A 89 2.14 8.35 -8.77
N GLY A 90 3.01 8.18 -9.77
CA GLY A 90 4.46 8.30 -9.62
C GLY A 90 4.97 9.68 -10.01
N MET A 91 5.85 10.23 -9.18
CA MET A 91 6.62 11.45 -9.47
C MET A 91 8.06 11.27 -8.94
N PRO A 92 9.04 12.12 -9.27
CA PRO A 92 10.43 11.93 -8.85
C PRO A 92 10.61 11.74 -7.35
N THR A 93 9.82 12.45 -6.54
CA THR A 93 9.69 12.27 -5.09
C THR A 93 8.40 12.90 -4.61
N GLY A 94 7.80 12.36 -3.56
CA GLY A 94 6.62 12.97 -2.95
C GLY A 94 5.75 11.99 -2.18
N GLY A 95 4.80 12.56 -1.49
CA GLY A 95 3.76 11.88 -0.74
C GLY A 95 2.69 12.86 -0.29
N LEU A 96 1.64 12.34 0.33
CA LEU A 96 0.53 13.15 0.85
C LEU A 96 0.00 12.51 2.13
N ILE A 97 -0.34 13.35 3.10
CA ILE A 97 -1.11 12.97 4.27
C ILE A 97 -2.48 13.64 4.19
N ALA A 98 -3.54 12.85 4.07
CA ALA A 98 -4.91 13.33 4.24
C ALA A 98 -5.31 13.22 5.70
N ILE A 99 -5.88 14.28 6.28
CA ILE A 99 -6.31 14.34 7.70
C ILE A 99 -7.82 14.50 7.74
N ASN A 100 -8.50 13.52 8.35
CA ASN A 100 -9.97 13.48 8.49
C ASN A 100 -10.36 13.69 9.96
N ASP A 101 -10.08 14.86 10.50
CA ASP A 101 -10.38 15.21 11.90
C ASP A 101 -10.95 16.64 12.00
N SER A 102 -11.83 16.89 12.96
CA SER A 102 -12.38 18.23 13.23
C SER A 102 -11.30 19.26 13.54
N ASN A 103 -10.18 18.82 14.15
CA ASN A 103 -9.02 19.64 14.46
C ASN A 103 -7.95 19.61 13.34
N ALA A 104 -8.32 19.28 12.11
CA ALA A 104 -7.38 19.12 10.98
C ALA A 104 -6.43 20.32 10.82
N LYS A 105 -6.91 21.56 11.04
CA LYS A 105 -6.08 22.78 10.97
C LYS A 105 -4.90 22.74 11.95
N LYS A 106 -5.12 22.30 13.19
CA LYS A 106 -4.05 22.19 14.21
C LYS A 106 -3.01 21.14 13.84
N PHE A 107 -3.48 19.98 13.40
CA PHE A 107 -2.58 18.90 12.94
C PHE A 107 -1.80 19.31 11.70
N LYS A 108 -2.47 19.98 10.74
CA LYS A 108 -1.84 20.50 9.53
C LYS A 108 -0.67 21.41 9.88
N ALA A 109 -0.87 22.43 10.68
CA ALA A 109 0.19 23.39 11.05
C ALA A 109 1.42 22.69 11.66
N ARG A 110 1.18 21.70 12.54
CA ARG A 110 2.28 20.93 13.14
C ARG A 110 3.00 20.04 12.13
N ILE A 111 2.27 19.38 11.23
CA ILE A 111 2.87 18.53 10.18
C ILE A 111 3.63 19.39 9.16
N GLU A 112 3.11 20.56 8.82
CA GLU A 112 3.80 21.52 7.95
C GLU A 112 5.12 22.00 8.55
N ALA A 113 5.14 22.33 9.85
CA ALA A 113 6.38 22.65 10.55
C ALA A 113 7.37 21.48 10.49
N LYS A 114 6.94 20.26 10.85
CA LYS A 114 7.78 19.07 10.79
C LYS A 114 8.30 18.73 9.38
N ARG A 115 7.48 18.98 8.37
CA ARG A 115 7.85 18.81 6.95
C ARG A 115 8.98 19.74 6.54
N TRP A 116 9.12 20.89 7.18
CA TRP A 116 10.12 21.89 6.83
C TRP A 116 10.88 22.36 8.07
N CYS A 117 11.85 21.59 8.49
CA CYS A 117 12.87 21.92 9.50
C CYS A 117 12.33 22.40 10.85
N GLY A 118 11.06 22.15 11.17
CA GLY A 118 10.42 22.66 12.40
C GLY A 118 10.00 24.13 12.34
N ILE A 119 10.12 24.77 11.18
CA ILE A 119 9.87 26.20 11.01
C ILE A 119 8.38 26.52 11.18
N THR A 120 8.10 27.53 12.02
CA THR A 120 6.76 28.07 12.25
C THR A 120 6.80 29.61 12.25
N ASN A 121 5.66 30.24 12.12
CA ASN A 121 5.48 31.70 12.23
C ASN A 121 6.45 32.48 11.34
N ARG A 122 6.69 31.98 10.11
CA ARG A 122 7.57 32.64 9.16
C ARG A 122 6.90 33.89 8.59
N ASN A 123 7.60 35.01 8.69
CA ASN A 123 7.33 36.25 7.95
C ASN A 123 8.60 36.70 7.22
N ASP A 124 8.62 37.91 6.68
CA ASP A 124 9.75 38.40 5.87
C ASP A 124 11.07 38.43 6.64
N ASP A 125 11.02 38.73 7.93
CA ASP A 125 12.25 38.95 8.73
C ASP A 125 12.53 37.88 9.76
N ARG A 126 11.54 37.06 10.16
CA ARG A 126 11.65 36.18 11.32
C ARG A 126 10.93 34.85 11.09
N TYR A 127 11.41 33.83 11.79
CA TYR A 127 10.74 32.54 11.96
C TYR A 127 11.09 31.96 13.33
N GLU A 128 10.33 30.97 13.75
CA GLU A 128 10.59 30.21 14.98
C GLU A 128 10.75 28.73 14.67
N ILE A 129 11.54 28.04 15.48
CA ILE A 129 11.66 26.58 15.49
C ILE A 129 11.22 26.11 16.87
N LYS A 130 10.04 25.43 16.92
CA LYS A 130 9.44 24.97 18.19
C LYS A 130 9.63 23.47 18.42
N GLU A 131 9.94 22.71 17.36
CA GLU A 131 10.19 21.28 17.44
C GLU A 131 11.14 20.86 16.33
N VAL A 132 11.76 19.69 16.50
CA VAL A 132 12.60 19.09 15.45
C VAL A 132 11.72 18.72 14.25
N GLY A 133 12.17 19.10 13.07
CA GLY A 133 11.58 18.75 11.79
C GLY A 133 12.63 18.34 10.78
N ASP A 134 12.19 17.72 9.70
CA ASP A 134 13.03 17.26 8.60
C ASP A 134 12.72 18.05 7.33
N ASN A 135 13.49 17.83 6.28
CA ASN A 135 13.22 18.40 4.96
C ASN A 135 12.46 17.39 4.09
N TYR A 136 11.15 17.38 4.20
CA TYR A 136 10.22 16.62 3.34
C TYR A 136 9.47 17.51 2.35
N TYR A 137 10.02 18.66 2.04
CA TYR A 137 9.41 19.63 1.12
C TYR A 137 9.41 19.07 -0.32
N MET A 138 8.24 19.11 -0.97
CA MET A 138 8.11 18.72 -2.37
C MET A 138 8.64 19.84 -3.27
N ASN A 139 9.56 19.54 -4.17
CA ASN A 139 10.06 20.52 -5.14
C ASN A 139 9.07 20.71 -6.29
N GLU A 140 9.19 21.85 -6.98
CA GLU A 140 8.28 22.26 -8.05
C GLU A 140 8.30 21.31 -9.27
N ILE A 141 9.44 20.72 -9.59
CA ILE A 141 9.56 19.74 -10.69
C ILE A 141 8.70 18.50 -10.38
N SER A 142 8.82 17.97 -9.17
CA SER A 142 8.00 16.83 -8.72
C SER A 142 6.51 17.19 -8.71
N ALA A 143 6.15 18.39 -8.26
CA ALA A 143 4.77 18.86 -8.24
C ALA A 143 4.18 18.98 -9.66
N ALA A 144 4.92 19.54 -10.61
CA ALA A 144 4.49 19.68 -12.01
C ALA A 144 4.26 18.31 -12.66
N VAL A 145 5.19 17.36 -12.47
CA VAL A 145 5.03 15.96 -12.94
C VAL A 145 3.81 15.32 -12.27
N GLY A 146 3.67 15.49 -10.94
CA GLY A 146 2.58 14.96 -10.15
C GLY A 146 1.20 15.40 -10.64
N LEU A 147 1.02 16.68 -10.98
CA LEU A 147 -0.22 17.20 -11.55
C LEU A 147 -0.58 16.48 -12.86
N LYS A 148 0.39 16.25 -13.75
CA LYS A 148 0.16 15.51 -15.00
C LYS A 148 -0.15 14.03 -14.76
N GLN A 149 0.50 13.41 -13.81
CA GLN A 149 0.22 12.02 -13.43
C GLN A 149 -1.17 11.88 -12.79
N LEU A 150 -1.59 12.83 -11.96
CA LEU A 150 -2.92 12.85 -11.35
C LEU A 150 -4.03 12.88 -12.42
N GLN A 151 -3.87 13.68 -13.47
CA GLN A 151 -4.81 13.74 -14.61
C GLN A 151 -4.95 12.38 -15.32
N LYS A 152 -3.88 11.57 -15.34
CA LYS A 152 -3.85 10.26 -16.00
C LYS A 152 -4.27 9.12 -15.06
N LEU A 153 -4.30 9.31 -13.75
CA LEU A 153 -4.44 8.25 -12.74
C LEU A 153 -5.64 7.33 -12.99
N ASN A 154 -6.81 7.91 -13.25
CA ASN A 154 -8.02 7.12 -13.46
C ASN A 154 -7.91 6.21 -14.69
N LYS A 155 -7.39 6.71 -15.81
CA LYS A 155 -7.16 5.93 -17.03
C LYS A 155 -6.15 4.80 -16.78
N MET A 156 -5.02 5.10 -16.14
CA MET A 156 -4.00 4.10 -15.83
C MET A 156 -4.49 3.03 -14.86
N ASN A 157 -5.29 3.40 -13.85
CA ASN A 157 -5.89 2.43 -12.94
C ASN A 157 -6.98 1.58 -13.63
N SER A 158 -7.71 2.11 -14.60
CA SER A 158 -8.65 1.32 -15.40
C SER A 158 -7.93 0.23 -16.21
N ILE A 159 -6.79 0.55 -16.82
CA ILE A 159 -5.95 -0.43 -17.53
C ILE A 159 -5.49 -1.53 -16.56
N ARG A 160 -4.94 -1.16 -15.39
CA ARG A 160 -4.52 -2.13 -14.37
C ARG A 160 -5.66 -3.03 -13.90
N LYS A 161 -6.86 -2.47 -13.70
CA LYS A 161 -8.05 -3.25 -13.33
C LYS A 161 -8.43 -4.26 -14.42
N ASN A 162 -8.35 -3.87 -15.69
CA ASN A 162 -8.59 -4.79 -16.77
C ASN A 162 -7.58 -5.95 -16.78
N PHE A 163 -6.29 -5.65 -16.62
CA PHE A 163 -5.25 -6.69 -16.51
C PHE A 163 -5.46 -7.60 -15.30
N ALA A 164 -5.81 -7.04 -14.15
CA ALA A 164 -6.10 -7.83 -12.95
C ALA A 164 -7.31 -8.77 -13.15
N LYS A 165 -8.33 -8.33 -13.88
CA LYS A 165 -9.48 -9.17 -14.24
C LYS A 165 -9.07 -10.32 -15.17
N ILE A 166 -8.18 -10.06 -16.13
CA ILE A 166 -7.63 -11.10 -17.02
C ILE A 166 -6.78 -12.08 -16.21
N TYR A 167 -5.86 -11.61 -15.37
CA TYR A 167 -5.05 -12.46 -14.50
C TYR A 167 -5.90 -13.33 -13.57
N GLU A 168 -6.94 -12.76 -12.97
CA GLU A 168 -7.81 -13.52 -12.07
C GLU A 168 -8.54 -14.65 -12.80
N LYS A 169 -8.95 -14.40 -14.04
CA LYS A 169 -9.67 -15.37 -14.87
C LYS A 169 -8.75 -16.45 -15.46
N GLU A 170 -7.58 -16.04 -15.99
CA GLU A 170 -6.77 -16.90 -16.86
C GLU A 170 -5.60 -17.60 -16.12
N LEU A 171 -5.24 -17.16 -14.91
CA LEU A 171 -4.19 -17.81 -14.13
C LEU A 171 -4.74 -19.05 -13.42
N ASP A 172 -4.15 -20.20 -13.71
CA ASP A 172 -4.44 -21.48 -13.03
C ASP A 172 -3.59 -21.60 -11.74
N ILE A 173 -3.89 -20.74 -10.77
CA ILE A 173 -3.21 -20.65 -9.48
C ILE A 173 -4.25 -20.55 -8.37
N GLU A 174 -4.14 -21.43 -7.38
CA GLU A 174 -5.07 -21.51 -6.26
C GLU A 174 -5.08 -20.24 -5.40
N ILE A 175 -3.90 -19.73 -5.05
CA ILE A 175 -3.76 -18.55 -4.18
C ILE A 175 -3.21 -17.39 -4.99
N LYS A 176 -4.10 -16.48 -5.36
CA LYS A 176 -3.80 -15.28 -6.13
C LYS A 176 -4.64 -14.09 -5.64
N MET A 177 -4.22 -12.90 -6.02
CA MET A 177 -4.93 -11.66 -5.69
C MET A 177 -6.34 -11.66 -6.27
N PRO A 178 -7.39 -11.52 -5.44
CA PRO A 178 -8.76 -11.53 -5.93
C PRO A 178 -9.10 -10.25 -6.70
N PHE A 179 -10.02 -10.38 -7.67
CA PHE A 179 -10.51 -9.22 -8.39
C PHE A 179 -11.55 -8.43 -7.58
N THR A 180 -11.40 -7.12 -7.54
CA THR A 180 -12.44 -6.17 -7.12
C THR A 180 -12.32 -4.85 -7.89
N LYS A 181 -13.44 -4.25 -8.24
CA LYS A 181 -13.49 -2.92 -8.87
C LYS A 181 -12.92 -1.80 -8.00
N ASP A 182 -12.81 -2.03 -6.70
CA ASP A 182 -12.40 -1.05 -5.71
C ASP A 182 -10.87 -0.97 -5.52
N CYS A 183 -10.11 -1.94 -6.06
CA CYS A 183 -8.66 -1.97 -5.99
C CYS A 183 -8.02 -1.16 -7.12
N ALA A 184 -6.93 -0.44 -6.83
CA ALA A 184 -6.12 0.27 -7.83
C ALA A 184 -5.03 -0.60 -8.48
N TYR A 185 -4.82 -1.80 -7.99
CA TYR A 185 -3.85 -2.78 -8.49
C TYR A 185 -2.45 -2.21 -8.74
N HIS A 186 -1.85 -1.69 -7.67
CA HIS A 186 -0.43 -1.32 -7.71
C HIS A 186 0.47 -2.53 -7.93
N LEU A 187 0.12 -3.65 -7.31
CA LEU A 187 0.73 -4.96 -7.49
C LEU A 187 -0.35 -5.96 -7.90
N TYR A 188 0.06 -7.05 -8.58
CA TYR A 188 -0.73 -8.27 -8.68
C TYR A 188 0.11 -9.42 -8.16
N TRP A 189 -0.34 -10.09 -7.12
CA TRP A 189 0.41 -11.13 -6.44
C TRP A 189 -0.21 -12.51 -6.63
N ILE A 190 0.65 -13.52 -6.62
CA ILE A 190 0.34 -14.94 -6.61
C ILE A 190 1.20 -15.63 -5.55
N CYS A 191 0.83 -16.83 -5.13
CA CYS A 191 1.68 -17.68 -4.30
C CYS A 191 2.13 -18.90 -5.07
N VAL A 192 3.41 -19.22 -5.01
CA VAL A 192 4.01 -20.39 -5.65
C VAL A 192 4.91 -21.13 -4.66
N LYS A 193 4.82 -22.47 -4.62
CA LYS A 193 5.56 -23.30 -3.64
C LYS A 193 7.07 -23.16 -3.80
N ASN A 194 7.59 -23.20 -5.01
CA ASN A 194 9.01 -23.03 -5.29
C ASN A 194 9.30 -21.67 -5.94
N ARG A 195 9.16 -20.61 -5.12
CA ARG A 195 9.36 -19.23 -5.56
C ARG A 195 10.70 -18.98 -6.27
N LYS A 196 11.79 -19.58 -5.77
CA LYS A 196 13.13 -19.38 -6.36
C LYS A 196 13.19 -19.91 -7.78
N LEU A 197 12.77 -21.14 -7.98
CA LEU A 197 12.77 -21.79 -9.30
C LEU A 197 11.80 -21.11 -10.26
N PHE A 198 10.60 -20.79 -9.78
CA PHE A 198 9.61 -20.05 -10.58
C PHE A 198 10.18 -18.75 -11.13
N ARG A 199 10.72 -17.90 -10.24
CA ARG A 199 11.30 -16.61 -10.64
C ARG A 199 12.48 -16.74 -11.58
N GLN A 200 13.32 -17.76 -11.39
CA GLN A 200 14.41 -18.05 -12.30
C GLN A 200 13.89 -18.38 -13.69
N LYS A 201 12.95 -19.32 -13.82
CA LYS A 201 12.35 -19.71 -15.11
C LYS A 201 11.66 -18.53 -15.81
N MET A 202 10.94 -17.67 -15.06
CA MET A 202 10.33 -16.46 -15.60
C MET A 202 11.39 -15.49 -16.13
N SER A 203 12.46 -15.28 -15.38
CA SER A 203 13.58 -14.41 -15.77
C SER A 203 14.29 -14.90 -17.03
N GLU A 204 14.53 -16.20 -17.16
CA GLU A 204 15.11 -16.83 -18.37
C GLU A 204 14.25 -16.61 -19.63
N LYS A 205 12.95 -16.34 -19.46
CA LYS A 205 11.99 -15.99 -20.52
C LYS A 205 11.80 -14.47 -20.68
N GLY A 206 12.61 -13.66 -19.99
CA GLY A 206 12.57 -12.19 -20.05
C GLY A 206 11.44 -11.57 -19.23
N ILE A 207 10.83 -12.29 -18.28
CA ILE A 207 9.79 -11.76 -17.41
C ILE A 207 10.36 -11.54 -16.00
N GLN A 208 10.47 -10.27 -15.61
CA GLN A 208 10.87 -9.90 -14.26
C GLN A 208 9.69 -10.02 -13.29
N THR A 209 9.93 -10.67 -12.15
CA THR A 209 8.96 -10.84 -11.08
C THR A 209 9.50 -10.31 -9.76
N GLY A 210 8.63 -9.82 -8.89
CA GLY A 210 9.00 -9.29 -7.58
C GLY A 210 8.65 -10.21 -6.41
N THR A 211 9.12 -9.81 -5.20
CA THR A 211 8.80 -10.50 -3.93
C THR A 211 8.38 -9.45 -2.89
N HIS A 212 7.23 -8.85 -3.06
CA HIS A 212 6.68 -7.81 -2.18
C HIS A 212 5.76 -8.44 -1.13
N TYR A 213 6.17 -8.53 0.16
CA TYR A 213 7.48 -8.16 0.74
C TYR A 213 7.95 -9.21 1.74
N GLN A 214 9.18 -9.10 2.22
CA GLN A 214 9.60 -9.86 3.39
C GLN A 214 8.76 -9.41 4.61
N PRO A 215 8.26 -10.33 5.44
CA PRO A 215 7.47 -9.99 6.62
C PRO A 215 8.23 -9.09 7.60
N ILE A 216 7.66 -7.94 7.93
CA ILE A 216 8.33 -6.89 8.71
C ILE A 216 8.77 -7.35 10.12
N HIS A 217 8.01 -8.25 10.76
CA HIS A 217 8.34 -8.76 12.09
C HIS A 217 9.59 -9.66 12.10
N THR A 218 10.08 -10.06 10.91
CA THR A 218 11.32 -10.85 10.77
C THR A 218 12.58 -10.00 10.69
N PHE A 219 12.47 -8.69 10.49
CA PHE A 219 13.63 -7.80 10.50
C PHE A 219 14.22 -7.66 11.91
N SER A 220 15.55 -7.55 12.01
CA SER A 220 16.27 -7.45 13.29
C SER A 220 15.75 -6.32 14.19
N LEU A 221 15.40 -5.18 13.60
CA LEU A 221 14.84 -4.02 14.31
C LEU A 221 13.52 -4.34 15.03
N TYR A 222 12.69 -5.21 14.45
CA TYR A 222 11.37 -5.56 14.98
C TYR A 222 11.30 -6.99 15.52
N LYS A 223 12.44 -7.72 15.51
CA LYS A 223 12.45 -9.12 15.91
C LYS A 223 11.94 -9.27 17.34
N ASN A 224 10.80 -9.93 17.45
CA ASN A 224 10.21 -10.37 18.69
C ASN A 224 9.73 -11.82 18.47
N ASN A 225 9.33 -12.49 19.51
CA ASN A 225 8.90 -13.90 19.41
C ASN A 225 7.45 -14.05 18.89
N VAL A 226 6.94 -13.07 18.17
CA VAL A 226 5.62 -13.14 17.56
C VAL A 226 5.66 -14.10 16.37
N LYS A 227 4.72 -15.05 16.36
CA LYS A 227 4.47 -15.96 15.24
C LYS A 227 3.25 -15.48 14.48
N LEU A 228 3.42 -15.28 13.18
CA LEU A 228 2.37 -14.88 12.24
C LEU A 228 2.33 -15.91 11.10
N PRO A 229 1.70 -17.07 11.34
CA PRO A 229 1.86 -18.23 10.47
C PRO A 229 1.40 -17.99 9.04
N ILE A 230 0.32 -17.21 8.82
CA ILE A 230 -0.16 -16.87 7.48
C ILE A 230 0.83 -15.92 6.81
N THR A 231 1.23 -14.85 7.49
CA THR A 231 2.22 -13.88 6.98
C THR A 231 3.55 -14.55 6.63
N GLU A 232 4.03 -15.47 7.49
CA GLU A 232 5.30 -16.17 7.28
C GLU A 232 5.23 -17.14 6.10
N LYS A 233 4.13 -17.88 5.96
CA LYS A 233 3.90 -18.76 4.81
C LYS A 233 3.86 -17.95 3.51
N ILE A 234 2.99 -16.96 3.45
CA ILE A 234 2.85 -16.08 2.27
C ILE A 234 4.17 -15.38 1.95
N GLY A 235 4.89 -14.89 2.95
CA GLY A 235 6.19 -14.24 2.76
C GLY A 235 7.25 -15.13 2.09
N LYS A 236 7.14 -16.47 2.19
CA LYS A 236 8.00 -17.43 1.49
C LYS A 236 7.53 -17.70 0.06
N GLU A 237 6.24 -17.65 -0.20
CA GLU A 237 5.60 -18.10 -1.44
C GLU A 237 5.23 -16.95 -2.39
N ILE A 238 5.08 -15.73 -1.90
CA ILE A 238 4.58 -14.60 -2.68
C ILE A 238 5.50 -14.21 -3.82
N VAL A 239 4.91 -14.05 -4.99
CA VAL A 239 5.51 -13.47 -6.20
C VAL A 239 4.58 -12.39 -6.73
N THR A 240 5.12 -11.27 -7.19
CA THR A 240 4.34 -10.27 -7.93
C THR A 240 4.66 -10.33 -9.40
N LEU A 241 3.61 -10.40 -10.20
CA LEU A 241 3.66 -10.38 -11.65
C LEU A 241 3.75 -8.94 -12.17
N PRO A 242 4.23 -8.73 -13.41
CA PRO A 242 4.21 -7.42 -14.03
C PRO A 242 2.81 -6.80 -14.03
N MET A 243 2.71 -5.56 -13.54
CA MET A 243 1.45 -4.84 -13.41
C MET A 243 1.68 -3.35 -13.69
N HIS A 244 1.77 -2.98 -14.96
CA HIS A 244 1.93 -1.59 -15.38
C HIS A 244 1.13 -1.30 -16.66
N PRO A 245 0.66 -0.06 -16.88
CA PRO A 245 -0.27 0.26 -17.94
C PRO A 245 0.32 0.19 -19.37
N ASN A 246 1.60 -0.07 -19.50
CA ASN A 246 2.29 -0.19 -20.80
C ASN A 246 2.44 -1.66 -21.27
N LEU A 247 1.88 -2.63 -20.54
CA LEU A 247 1.81 -4.01 -21.02
C LEU A 247 0.88 -4.09 -22.23
N THR A 248 1.31 -4.85 -23.25
CA THR A 248 0.48 -5.21 -24.40
C THR A 248 -0.34 -6.48 -24.10
N GLU A 249 -1.32 -6.77 -24.93
CA GLU A 249 -2.05 -8.06 -24.86
C GLU A 249 -1.11 -9.24 -25.01
N GLY A 250 -0.18 -9.17 -25.97
CA GLY A 250 0.84 -10.22 -26.15
C GLY A 250 1.76 -10.41 -24.94
N ASP A 251 2.08 -9.33 -24.21
CA ASP A 251 2.83 -9.46 -22.95
C ASP A 251 1.99 -10.18 -21.89
N LEU A 252 0.71 -9.86 -21.76
CA LEU A 252 -0.19 -10.52 -20.82
C LEU A 252 -0.33 -12.01 -21.12
N ASP A 253 -0.57 -12.38 -22.38
CA ASP A 253 -0.68 -13.78 -22.82
C ASP A 253 0.61 -14.55 -22.50
N LYS A 254 1.76 -13.96 -22.80
CA LYS A 254 3.06 -14.53 -22.47
C LYS A 254 3.25 -14.74 -20.99
N ILE A 255 2.91 -13.74 -20.17
CA ILE A 255 3.04 -13.82 -18.71
C ILE A 255 2.11 -14.92 -18.16
N ILE A 256 0.86 -14.98 -18.59
CA ILE A 256 -0.13 -15.97 -18.16
C ILE A 256 0.31 -17.37 -18.51
N ASN A 257 0.65 -17.63 -19.79
CA ASN A 257 1.06 -18.95 -20.27
C ASN A 257 2.29 -19.47 -19.52
N LEU A 258 3.31 -18.61 -19.32
CA LEU A 258 4.51 -19.03 -18.61
C LEU A 258 4.26 -19.18 -17.11
N THR A 259 3.40 -18.36 -16.52
CA THR A 259 3.02 -18.47 -15.11
C THR A 259 2.31 -19.81 -14.86
N ASN A 260 1.28 -20.14 -15.65
CA ASN A 260 0.57 -21.42 -15.53
C ASN A 260 1.50 -22.63 -15.74
N ARG A 261 2.44 -22.52 -16.70
CA ARG A 261 3.42 -23.58 -16.98
C ARG A 261 4.43 -23.82 -15.84
N PHE A 262 4.82 -22.78 -15.11
CA PHE A 262 5.94 -22.85 -14.15
C PHE A 262 5.51 -22.86 -12.69
N SER A 263 4.23 -22.66 -12.39
CA SER A 263 3.71 -22.60 -11.02
C SER A 263 3.42 -23.95 -10.38
N GLY A 264 3.32 -25.02 -11.18
CA GLY A 264 3.07 -26.39 -10.76
C GLY A 264 4.28 -27.08 -10.13
#